data_516aa880090bf145d876e35dde7d321d
#
_entry.id   516aa880090bf145d876e35dde7d321d
#
_cell.length_a   1.000
_cell.length_b   1.000
_cell.length_c   1.000
_cell.angle_alpha   90.00
_cell.angle_beta   90.00
_cell.angle_gamma   90.00
#
_symmetry.space_group_name_H-M   'P 1'
#
loop_
_entity.id
_entity.type
_entity.pdbx_description
1 polymer ?
#
loop_
_entity_poly.entity_id
_entity_poly.type
_entity_poly.pdbx_seq_one_letter_code
_entity_poly.pdbx_strand_id
1 'polypeptide(L)'
;MKNPKVRQVVLPLITALIWGSAFVTQSLSAAHLGCFSFNALRAIPAVLVLLVLLAVMQRIHPREKYSAEEKRALLRGGLVCGAFLALAINLQQFGMGTTSAGKAGFITALYIVLVPVF
;
A
#
# COMPACT_ATOMS: atom_id res chain seq x y z
N MET A 1 2.85 -10.33 23.68
CA MET A 1 2.35 -9.06 24.27
C MET A 1 0.91 -9.31 24.74
N LYS A 2 0.73 -9.60 26.06
CA LYS A 2 -0.59 -9.97 26.64
C LYS A 2 -1.47 -8.75 26.99
N ASN A 3 -0.98 -7.53 26.91
CA ASN A 3 -1.75 -6.34 27.28
C ASN A 3 -2.38 -5.67 26.03
N PRO A 4 -3.73 -5.70 25.90
CA PRO A 4 -4.41 -5.19 24.71
C PRO A 4 -4.14 -3.68 24.50
N LYS A 5 -3.99 -2.90 25.56
CA LYS A 5 -3.69 -1.45 25.48
C LYS A 5 -2.32 -1.17 24.87
N VAL A 6 -1.29 -1.94 25.25
CA VAL A 6 0.05 -1.80 24.69
C VAL A 6 0.05 -2.13 23.19
N ARG A 7 -0.68 -3.16 22.77
CA ARG A 7 -0.81 -3.54 21.35
C ARG A 7 -1.49 -2.43 20.53
N GLN A 8 -2.53 -1.81 21.08
CA GLN A 8 -3.26 -0.72 20.40
C GLN A 8 -2.42 0.54 20.19
N VAL A 9 -1.40 0.78 21.00
CA VAL A 9 -0.50 1.93 20.85
C VAL A 9 0.72 1.57 20.03
N VAL A 10 1.35 0.44 20.30
CA VAL A 10 2.62 0.05 19.65
C VAL A 10 2.46 -0.27 18.17
N LEU A 11 1.38 -0.98 17.78
CA LEU A 11 1.16 -1.31 16.37
C LEU A 11 0.96 -0.07 15.48
N PRO A 12 0.11 0.91 15.83
CA PRO A 12 -0.01 2.15 15.06
C PRO A 12 1.29 2.95 14.99
N LEU A 13 2.08 2.99 16.07
CA LEU A 13 3.37 3.67 16.08
C LEU A 13 4.36 3.04 15.09
N ILE A 14 4.47 1.71 15.11
CA ILE A 14 5.33 0.98 14.16
C ILE A 14 4.85 1.24 12.72
N THR A 15 3.55 1.18 12.49
CA THR A 15 2.97 1.46 11.17
C THR A 15 3.28 2.88 10.71
N ALA A 16 3.15 3.86 11.60
CA ALA A 16 3.45 5.26 11.29
C ALA A 16 4.94 5.47 10.96
N LEU A 17 5.85 4.81 11.68
CA LEU A 17 7.29 4.85 11.40
C LEU A 17 7.62 4.24 10.03
N ILE A 18 7.05 3.09 9.71
CA ILE A 18 7.23 2.43 8.41
C ILE A 18 6.69 3.31 7.27
N TRP A 19 5.50 3.88 7.44
CA TRP A 19 4.90 4.76 6.43
C TRP A 19 5.68 6.07 6.28
N GLY A 20 6.09 6.68 7.38
CA GLY A 20 6.90 7.90 7.36
C GLY A 20 8.22 7.69 6.63
N SER A 21 8.92 6.58 6.88
CA SER A 21 10.16 6.23 6.17
C SER A 21 9.94 6.01 4.68
N ALA A 22 8.79 5.46 4.29
CA ALA A 22 8.43 5.28 2.88
C ALA A 22 8.30 6.62 2.14
N PHE A 23 7.74 7.66 2.76
CA PHE A 23 7.66 9.01 2.16
C PHE A 23 9.05 9.63 1.94
N VAL A 24 9.96 9.45 2.90
CA VAL A 24 11.35 9.94 2.75
C VAL A 24 12.04 9.24 1.58
N THR A 25 11.91 7.92 1.48
CA THR A 25 12.48 7.14 0.38
C THR A 25 11.89 7.55 -0.97
N GLN A 26 10.58 7.78 -1.03
CA GLN A 26 9.90 8.26 -2.25
C GLN A 26 10.40 9.65 -2.67
N SER A 27 10.56 10.57 -1.72
CA SER A 27 11.06 11.92 -1.99
C SER A 27 12.49 11.92 -2.53
N LEU A 28 13.37 11.12 -1.91
CA LEU A 28 14.75 10.96 -2.38
C LEU A 28 14.82 10.32 -3.78
N SER A 29 14.00 9.34 -4.02
CA SER A 29 13.94 8.65 -5.31
C SER A 29 13.37 9.51 -6.43
N ALA A 30 12.43 10.41 -6.13
CA ALA A 30 11.85 11.33 -7.09
C ALA A 30 12.87 12.27 -7.73
N ALA A 31 13.97 12.56 -7.04
CA ALA A 31 15.06 13.41 -7.56
C ALA A 31 15.96 12.68 -8.58
N HIS A 32 16.01 11.35 -8.57
CA HIS A 32 16.96 10.55 -9.35
C HIS A 32 16.31 9.58 -10.34
N LEU A 33 15.08 9.16 -10.06
CA LEU A 33 14.34 8.17 -10.86
C LEU A 33 13.01 8.75 -11.31
N GLY A 34 12.61 8.46 -12.55
CA GLY A 34 11.24 8.78 -12.99
C GLY A 34 10.19 8.08 -12.12
N CYS A 35 9.06 8.74 -11.91
CA CYS A 35 7.99 8.23 -11.02
C CYS A 35 7.52 6.81 -11.40
N PHE A 36 7.40 6.52 -12.68
CA PHE A 36 6.99 5.21 -13.18
C PHE A 36 8.03 4.13 -12.91
N SER A 37 9.32 4.45 -13.14
CA SER A 37 10.43 3.51 -12.91
C SER A 37 10.56 3.13 -11.44
N PHE A 38 10.44 4.11 -10.54
CA PHE A 38 10.48 3.87 -9.11
C PHE A 38 9.31 3.00 -8.65
N ASN A 39 8.08 3.32 -9.08
CA ASN A 39 6.90 2.54 -8.72
C ASN A 39 6.95 1.12 -9.28
N ALA A 40 7.41 0.93 -10.51
CA ALA A 40 7.59 -0.40 -11.09
C ALA A 40 8.62 -1.22 -10.31
N LEU A 41 9.78 -0.64 -9.99
CA LEU A 41 10.83 -1.31 -9.24
C LEU A 41 10.36 -1.72 -7.83
N ARG A 42 9.57 -0.89 -7.17
CA ARG A 42 8.97 -1.16 -5.86
C ARG A 42 7.87 -2.23 -5.91
N ALA A 43 7.11 -2.28 -7.01
CA ALA A 43 6.00 -3.21 -7.16
C ALA A 43 6.48 -4.67 -7.30
N ILE A 44 7.63 -4.90 -7.95
CA ILE A 44 8.16 -6.26 -8.16
C ILE A 44 8.36 -7.01 -6.83
N PRO A 45 9.18 -6.53 -5.87
CA PRO A 45 9.35 -7.24 -4.61
C PRO A 45 8.04 -7.33 -3.80
N ALA A 46 7.16 -6.33 -3.87
CA ALA A 46 5.88 -6.38 -3.19
C ALA A 46 4.98 -7.51 -3.72
N VAL A 47 4.91 -7.68 -5.04
CA VAL A 47 4.16 -8.78 -5.67
C VAL A 47 4.76 -10.13 -5.29
N LEU A 48 6.09 -10.28 -5.32
CA LEU A 48 6.76 -11.52 -4.92
C LEU A 48 6.44 -11.91 -3.48
N VAL A 49 6.53 -10.97 -2.55
CA VAL A 49 6.18 -11.20 -1.13
C VAL A 49 4.71 -11.59 -0.98
N LEU A 50 3.78 -10.93 -1.68
CA LEU A 50 2.36 -11.28 -1.64
C LEU A 50 2.10 -12.67 -2.21
N LEU A 51 2.75 -13.06 -3.29
CA LEU A 51 2.60 -14.40 -3.86
C LEU A 51 3.09 -15.49 -2.90
N VAL A 52 4.24 -15.26 -2.25
CA VAL A 52 4.77 -16.17 -1.22
C VAL A 52 3.81 -16.26 -0.03
N LEU A 53 3.31 -15.13 0.47
CA LEU A 53 2.34 -15.09 1.56
C LEU A 53 1.06 -15.84 1.20
N LEU A 54 0.51 -15.63 0.01
CA LEU A 54 -0.68 -16.36 -0.47
C LEU A 54 -0.43 -17.87 -0.56
N ALA A 55 0.73 -18.28 -1.08
CA ALA A 55 1.08 -19.69 -1.16
C ALA A 55 1.21 -20.34 0.23
N VAL A 56 1.82 -19.64 1.19
CA VAL A 56 1.94 -20.09 2.57
C VAL A 56 0.57 -20.16 3.25
N MET A 57 -0.25 -19.13 3.09
CA MET A 57 -1.60 -19.11 3.67
C MET A 57 -2.50 -20.19 3.10
N GLN A 58 -2.41 -20.50 1.81
CA GLN A 58 -3.15 -21.61 1.21
C GLN A 58 -2.71 -22.98 1.73
N ARG A 59 -1.45 -23.12 2.12
CA ARG A 59 -0.95 -24.36 2.73
C ARG A 59 -1.41 -24.54 4.18
N ILE A 60 -1.45 -23.43 4.95
CA ILE A 60 -1.82 -23.45 6.38
C ILE A 60 -3.33 -23.54 6.55
N HIS A 61 -4.07 -22.79 5.73
CA HIS A 61 -5.54 -22.77 5.72
C HIS A 61 -6.04 -23.05 4.30
N PRO A 62 -6.18 -24.33 3.94
CA PRO A 62 -6.74 -24.70 2.65
C PRO A 62 -8.15 -24.13 2.53
N ARG A 63 -8.34 -23.15 1.66
CA ARG A 63 -9.67 -22.61 1.34
C ARG A 63 -10.35 -23.49 0.32
N GLU A 64 -11.66 -23.59 0.42
CA GLU A 64 -12.47 -24.18 -0.64
C GLU A 64 -12.18 -23.51 -1.98
N LYS A 65 -12.22 -24.32 -3.04
CA LYS A 65 -11.96 -23.80 -4.40
C LYS A 65 -13.05 -22.83 -4.77
N TYR A 66 -12.68 -21.59 -5.04
CA TYR A 66 -13.60 -20.59 -5.57
C TYR A 66 -14.34 -21.13 -6.82
N SER A 67 -15.63 -20.89 -6.88
CA SER A 67 -16.43 -21.09 -8.08
C SER A 67 -15.87 -20.27 -9.26
N ALA A 68 -16.18 -20.66 -10.48
CA ALA A 68 -15.76 -19.91 -11.66
C ALA A 68 -16.30 -18.47 -11.67
N GLU A 69 -17.50 -18.25 -11.16
CA GLU A 69 -18.10 -16.93 -11.02
C GLU A 69 -17.39 -16.07 -9.97
N GLU A 70 -17.07 -16.65 -8.82
CA GLU A 70 -16.32 -15.96 -7.76
C GLU A 70 -14.93 -15.55 -8.24
N LYS A 71 -14.22 -16.41 -8.96
CA LYS A 71 -12.93 -16.09 -9.57
C LYS A 71 -13.02 -14.93 -10.54
N ARG A 72 -14.07 -14.91 -11.39
CA ARG A 72 -14.30 -13.83 -12.35
C ARG A 72 -14.62 -12.51 -11.62
N ALA A 73 -15.43 -12.55 -10.57
CA ALA A 73 -15.74 -11.38 -9.75
C ALA A 73 -14.49 -10.84 -9.04
N LEU A 74 -13.69 -11.72 -8.45
CA LEU A 74 -12.40 -11.36 -7.81
C LEU A 74 -11.42 -10.73 -8.81
N LEU A 75 -11.31 -11.31 -10.02
CA LEU A 75 -10.42 -10.79 -11.05
C LEU A 75 -10.87 -9.40 -11.52
N ARG A 76 -12.17 -9.23 -11.80
CA ARG A 76 -12.72 -7.92 -12.21
C ARG A 76 -12.54 -6.87 -11.11
N GLY A 77 -12.92 -7.19 -9.87
CA GLY A 77 -12.73 -6.30 -8.73
C GLY A 77 -11.25 -5.95 -8.50
N GLY A 78 -10.38 -6.95 -8.57
CA GLY A 78 -8.93 -6.76 -8.44
C GLY A 78 -8.34 -5.89 -9.54
N LEU A 79 -8.77 -6.05 -10.80
CA LEU A 79 -8.33 -5.20 -11.91
C LEU A 79 -8.79 -3.74 -11.73
N VAL A 80 -10.05 -3.53 -11.37
CA VAL A 80 -10.59 -2.18 -11.15
C VAL A 80 -9.88 -1.49 -9.99
N CYS A 81 -9.82 -2.14 -8.83
CA CYS A 81 -9.12 -1.60 -7.66
C CYS A 81 -7.63 -1.39 -7.93
N GLY A 82 -6.98 -2.32 -8.62
CA GLY A 82 -5.57 -2.22 -9.01
C GLY A 82 -5.31 -1.05 -9.95
N ALA A 83 -6.20 -0.80 -10.92
CA ALA A 83 -6.07 0.33 -11.84
C ALA A 83 -6.20 1.67 -11.10
N PHE A 84 -7.19 1.82 -10.22
CA PHE A 84 -7.33 3.04 -9.40
C PHE A 84 -6.15 3.23 -8.46
N LEU A 85 -5.68 2.17 -7.83
CA LEU A 85 -4.51 2.23 -6.95
C LEU A 85 -3.24 2.60 -7.71
N ALA A 86 -3.02 2.02 -8.90
CA ALA A 86 -1.89 2.35 -9.75
C ALA A 86 -1.93 3.83 -10.17
N LEU A 87 -3.09 4.33 -10.56
CA LEU A 87 -3.27 5.75 -10.90
C LEU A 87 -2.95 6.65 -9.70
N ALA A 88 -3.53 6.34 -8.53
CA ALA A 88 -3.32 7.12 -7.31
C ALA A 88 -1.84 7.16 -6.88
N ILE A 89 -1.16 6.01 -6.89
CA ILE A 89 0.27 5.91 -6.52
C ILE A 89 1.15 6.69 -7.51
N ASN A 90 0.86 6.64 -8.81
CA ASN A 90 1.65 7.39 -9.81
C ASN A 90 1.41 8.89 -9.70
N LEU A 91 0.18 9.34 -9.47
CA LEU A 91 -0.13 10.75 -9.22
C LEU A 91 0.55 11.25 -7.94
N GLN A 92 0.51 10.45 -6.87
CA GLN A 92 1.20 10.77 -5.62
C GLN A 92 2.71 10.89 -5.83
N GLN A 93 3.33 9.93 -6.53
CA GLN A 93 4.76 9.96 -6.80
C GLN A 93 5.16 11.15 -7.69
N PHE A 94 4.32 11.52 -8.65
CA PHE A 94 4.53 12.73 -9.45
C PHE A 94 4.50 13.98 -8.58
N GLY A 95 3.52 14.09 -7.67
CA GLY A 95 3.44 15.19 -6.71
C GLY A 95 4.64 15.26 -5.76
N MET A 96 5.25 14.12 -5.40
CA MET A 96 6.44 14.08 -4.56
C MET A 96 7.67 14.73 -5.20
N GLY A 97 7.74 14.80 -6.52
CA GLY A 97 8.80 15.49 -7.24
C GLY A 97 8.73 17.02 -7.13
N THR A 98 7.55 17.57 -6.76
CA THR A 98 7.29 19.01 -6.69
C THR A 98 7.07 19.54 -5.28
N THR A 99 7.03 18.65 -4.27
CA THR A 99 6.75 19.02 -2.87
C THR A 99 7.67 18.30 -1.90
N SER A 100 7.71 18.77 -0.64
CA SER A 100 8.48 18.09 0.40
C SER A 100 7.74 16.86 0.94
N ALA A 101 8.50 15.85 1.41
CA ALA A 101 7.94 14.64 2.02
C ALA A 101 6.96 14.95 3.17
N GLY A 102 7.27 15.98 3.98
CA GLY A 102 6.40 16.39 5.08
C GLY A 102 5.05 16.95 4.62
N LYS A 103 5.04 17.80 3.57
CA LYS A 103 3.80 18.32 2.99
C LYS A 103 2.95 17.21 2.36
N ALA A 104 3.60 16.32 1.60
CA ALA A 104 2.92 15.18 0.99
C ALA A 104 2.32 14.24 2.04
N GLY A 105 3.07 13.93 3.10
CA GLY A 105 2.59 13.13 4.23
C GLY A 105 1.40 13.78 4.94
N PHE A 106 1.44 15.09 5.18
CA PHE A 106 0.35 15.83 5.81
C PHE A 106 -0.93 15.82 4.95
N ILE A 107 -0.80 16.09 3.65
CA ILE A 107 -1.94 16.05 2.72
C ILE A 107 -2.51 14.62 2.64
N THR A 108 -1.65 13.61 2.58
CA THR A 108 -2.11 12.22 2.61
C THR A 108 -2.84 11.90 3.90
N ALA A 109 -2.33 12.35 5.06
CA ALA A 109 -2.99 12.13 6.35
C ALA A 109 -4.36 12.81 6.45
N LEU A 110 -4.67 13.79 5.61
CA LEU A 110 -5.96 14.48 5.58
C LEU A 110 -7.13 13.53 5.31
N TYR A 111 -6.89 12.41 4.60
CA TYR A 111 -7.95 11.41 4.38
C TYR A 111 -8.50 10.83 5.69
N ILE A 112 -7.72 10.81 6.78
CA ILE A 112 -8.17 10.33 8.08
C ILE A 112 -9.35 11.16 8.60
N VAL A 113 -9.36 12.46 8.26
CA VAL A 113 -10.45 13.38 8.64
C VAL A 113 -11.59 13.31 7.63
N LEU A 114 -11.28 13.15 6.34
CA LEU A 114 -12.28 13.17 5.27
C LEU A 114 -13.11 11.88 5.19
N VAL A 115 -12.47 10.71 5.36
CA VAL A 115 -13.16 9.41 5.25
C VAL A 115 -14.35 9.25 6.21
N PRO A 116 -14.30 9.67 7.49
CA PRO A 116 -15.47 9.58 8.37
C PRO A 116 -16.55 10.63 8.09
N VAL A 117 -16.31 11.62 7.23
CA VAL A 117 -17.28 12.67 6.86
C VAL A 117 -18.15 12.23 5.68
N PHE A 118 -17.65 11.31 4.82
CA PHE A 118 -18.34 10.71 3.68
C PHE A 118 -18.75 9.28 3.96
#